data_7f50b99ccf82a36af1ba7a8d4eea8e57
#
_entry.id   7f50b99ccf82a36af1ba7a8d4eea8e57
#
_cell.length_a   1.000
_cell.length_b   1.000
_cell.length_c   1.000
_cell.angle_alpha   90.00
_cell.angle_beta   90.00
_cell.angle_gamma   90.00
#
_symmetry.space_group_name_H-M   'P 1'
#
loop_
_entity.id
_entity.type
_entity.pdbx_description
1 polymer ?
#
loop_
_entity_poly.entity_id
_entity_poly.type
_entity_poly.pdbx_seq_one_letter_code
_entity_poly.pdbx_strand_id
1 'polypeptide(L)'
;MTLAGADLAGAMPRIERVMLLQSVPLFKFCTVEEVLRIAAIAGVARFAEGQQVYRADEPARALYCVVEGLVRIEGEGLAPREIGPRRSFGVLEILSGRLRRATAYALEPTRALQIEAEDFFDLLSNNIEIVKALFREILDAPSGDGRGGLA
;
A
#
# COMPACT_ATOMS: atom_id res chain seq x y z
N MET A 1 20.97 8.36 -9.17
CA MET A 1 20.93 7.62 -8.86
C MET A 1 20.41 6.90 -8.90
N THR A 2 20.77 6.80 -9.04
CA THR A 2 20.43 5.96 -9.20
C THR A 2 19.86 5.49 -8.47
N LEU A 3 19.72 5.95 -8.81
CA LEU A 3 18.77 5.39 -8.19
C LEU A 3 19.09 4.02 -7.77
N ALA A 4 19.67 3.33 -8.63
CA ALA A 4 20.02 1.98 -8.31
C ALA A 4 20.92 1.95 -7.09
N GLY A 5 21.85 2.84 -7.01
CA GLY A 5 22.72 2.90 -5.86
C GLY A 5 21.97 3.25 -4.59
N ALA A 6 21.07 4.19 -4.68
CA ALA A 6 20.27 4.57 -3.52
C ALA A 6 19.40 3.40 -3.10
N ASP A 7 18.83 2.71 -4.07
CA ASP A 7 17.98 1.58 -3.77
C ASP A 7 18.74 0.45 -3.12
N LEU A 8 19.94 0.18 -3.58
CA LEU A 8 20.74 -0.85 -2.98
C LEU A 8 21.09 -0.53 -1.53
N ALA A 9 21.44 0.72 -1.27
CA ALA A 9 21.79 1.13 0.08
C ALA A 9 20.59 1.06 1.01
N GLY A 10 19.41 1.40 0.49
CA GLY A 10 18.22 1.39 1.31
C GLY A 10 17.29 0.26 1.01
N ALA A 11 17.70 -0.65 0.15
CA ALA A 11 16.82 -1.72 -0.28
C ALA A 11 16.48 -2.64 0.87
N MET A 12 15.25 -3.07 0.85
CA MET A 12 14.76 -3.99 1.83
C MET A 12 14.95 -5.40 1.30
N PRO A 13 15.61 -6.29 2.07
CA PRO A 13 15.79 -7.68 1.62
C PRO A 13 14.43 -8.33 1.34
N ARG A 14 14.43 -9.27 0.42
CA ARG A 14 13.21 -9.93 0.01
C ARG A 14 12.47 -10.56 1.19
N ILE A 15 13.21 -11.21 2.09
CA ILE A 15 12.57 -11.86 3.23
C ILE A 15 11.87 -10.82 4.13
N GLU A 16 12.45 -9.64 4.28
CA GLU A 16 11.83 -8.60 5.10
C GLU A 16 10.56 -8.07 4.42
N ARG A 17 10.59 -7.95 3.09
CA ARG A 17 9.38 -7.52 2.38
C ARG A 17 8.26 -8.54 2.53
N VAL A 18 8.60 -9.82 2.45
CA VAL A 18 7.61 -10.88 2.62
C VAL A 18 7.03 -10.83 4.04
N MET A 19 7.90 -10.70 5.03
CA MET A 19 7.45 -10.65 6.43
C MET A 19 6.56 -9.43 6.68
N LEU A 20 6.91 -8.28 6.12
CA LEU A 20 6.09 -7.11 6.25
C LEU A 20 4.72 -7.34 5.62
N LEU A 21 4.70 -7.80 4.38
CA LEU A 21 3.44 -8.00 3.65
C LEU A 21 2.54 -9.00 4.34
N GLN A 22 3.11 -10.03 4.95
CA GLN A 22 2.32 -11.00 5.71
C GLN A 22 1.64 -10.38 6.91
N SER A 23 2.18 -9.28 7.43
CA SER A 23 1.60 -8.60 8.59
C SER A 23 0.57 -7.54 8.19
N VAL A 24 0.42 -7.25 6.90
CA VAL A 24 -0.52 -6.25 6.43
C VAL A 24 -1.91 -6.86 6.33
N PRO A 25 -2.93 -6.28 6.98
CA PRO A 25 -4.28 -6.85 6.97
C PRO A 25 -4.83 -7.13 5.57
N LEU A 26 -4.52 -6.28 4.59
CA LEU A 26 -5.00 -6.48 3.22
C LEU A 26 -4.65 -7.86 2.68
N PHE A 27 -3.48 -8.41 3.05
CA PHE A 27 -3.00 -9.68 2.53
C PHE A 27 -3.17 -10.83 3.52
N LYS A 28 -4.04 -10.65 4.50
CA LYS A 28 -4.24 -11.60 5.60
C LYS A 28 -4.60 -13.01 5.12
N PHE A 29 -5.36 -13.11 4.04
CA PHE A 29 -5.82 -14.40 3.54
C PHE A 29 -4.98 -14.94 2.39
N CYS A 30 -3.87 -14.28 2.07
CA CYS A 30 -2.96 -14.77 1.04
C CYS A 30 -2.03 -15.84 1.62
N THR A 31 -1.70 -16.82 0.80
CA THR A 31 -0.70 -17.83 1.18
C THR A 31 0.70 -17.22 1.09
N VAL A 32 1.68 -17.93 1.64
CA VAL A 32 3.07 -17.48 1.56
C VAL A 32 3.50 -17.35 0.10
N GLU A 33 3.11 -18.29 -0.74
CA GLU A 33 3.47 -18.24 -2.16
C GLU A 33 2.87 -17.00 -2.85
N GLU A 34 1.64 -16.68 -2.49
CA GLU A 34 0.99 -15.49 -3.03
C GLU A 34 1.68 -14.22 -2.54
N VAL A 35 2.06 -14.19 -1.27
CA VAL A 35 2.78 -13.03 -0.73
C VAL A 35 4.14 -12.88 -1.41
N LEU A 36 4.80 -14.00 -1.75
CA LEU A 36 6.05 -13.94 -2.49
C LEU A 36 5.87 -13.26 -3.85
N ARG A 37 4.76 -13.54 -4.53
CA ARG A 37 4.46 -12.89 -5.81
C ARG A 37 4.20 -11.41 -5.62
N ILE A 38 3.52 -11.04 -4.56
CA ILE A 38 3.27 -9.63 -4.26
C ILE A 38 4.59 -8.92 -3.94
N ALA A 39 5.45 -9.56 -3.16
CA ALA A 39 6.74 -8.98 -2.82
C ALA A 39 7.60 -8.72 -4.06
N ALA A 40 7.45 -9.57 -5.07
CA ALA A 40 8.24 -9.45 -6.30
C ALA A 40 7.94 -8.16 -7.08
N ILE A 41 6.73 -7.61 -6.93
CA ILE A 41 6.35 -6.39 -7.64
C ILE A 41 6.37 -5.16 -6.72
N ALA A 42 6.78 -5.32 -5.47
CA ALA A 42 6.81 -4.22 -4.51
C ALA A 42 8.19 -3.55 -4.51
N GLY A 43 8.19 -2.24 -4.69
CA GLY A 43 9.41 -1.45 -4.58
C GLY A 43 9.42 -0.69 -3.26
N VAL A 44 10.53 -0.06 -2.94
CA VAL A 44 10.65 0.75 -1.72
C VAL A 44 10.54 2.21 -2.09
N ALA A 45 9.65 2.93 -1.42
CA ALA A 45 9.49 4.37 -1.60
C ALA A 45 9.80 5.06 -0.28
N ARG A 46 10.39 6.25 -0.38
CA ARG A 46 10.79 7.05 0.78
C ARG A 46 10.18 8.42 0.69
N PHE A 47 9.70 8.92 1.81
CA PHE A 47 9.08 10.25 1.87
C PHE A 47 9.66 11.01 3.05
N ALA A 48 10.06 12.25 2.80
CA ALA A 48 10.51 13.12 3.87
C ALA A 48 9.30 13.63 4.65
N GLU A 49 9.54 14.10 5.85
CA GLU A 49 8.47 14.70 6.66
C GLU A 49 7.79 15.81 5.86
N GLY A 50 6.46 15.77 5.80
CA GLY A 50 5.67 16.75 5.07
C GLY A 50 5.51 16.49 3.59
N GLN A 51 6.23 15.51 3.05
CA GLN A 51 6.15 15.21 1.62
C GLN A 51 4.83 14.55 1.26
N GLN A 52 4.24 14.97 0.14
CA GLN A 52 3.02 14.33 -0.35
C GLN A 52 3.34 12.97 -0.95
N VAL A 53 2.50 12.00 -0.64
CA VAL A 53 2.54 10.69 -1.29
C VAL A 53 1.67 10.73 -2.53
N TYR A 54 0.45 11.25 -2.39
CA TYR A 54 -0.41 11.52 -3.54
C TYR A 54 -1.41 12.61 -3.16
N ARG A 55 -2.08 13.16 -4.15
CA ARG A 55 -2.98 14.29 -3.97
C ARG A 55 -4.39 13.94 -4.41
N ALA A 56 -5.37 14.51 -3.72
CA ALA A 56 -6.77 14.35 -4.08
C ALA A 56 -6.99 14.72 -5.55
N ASP A 57 -7.89 14.00 -6.19
CA ASP A 57 -8.28 14.19 -7.59
C ASP A 57 -7.24 13.77 -8.61
N GLU A 58 -6.15 13.15 -8.16
CA GLU A 58 -5.18 12.53 -9.07
C GLU A 58 -5.54 11.08 -9.35
N PRO A 59 -5.10 10.55 -10.50
CA PRO A 59 -5.28 9.12 -10.76
C PRO A 59 -4.55 8.28 -9.71
N ALA A 60 -5.14 7.15 -9.35
CA ALA A 60 -4.53 6.24 -8.38
C ALA A 60 -3.47 5.39 -9.10
N ARG A 61 -2.20 5.68 -8.85
CA ARG A 61 -1.09 5.03 -9.56
C ARG A 61 -0.43 3.91 -8.79
N ALA A 62 -0.61 3.86 -7.49
CA ALA A 62 0.03 2.84 -6.65
C ALA A 62 -0.68 2.69 -5.33
N LEU A 63 -0.49 1.53 -4.70
CA LEU A 63 -0.88 1.34 -3.32
C LEU A 63 0.39 1.22 -2.49
N TYR A 64 0.27 1.43 -1.20
CA TYR A 64 1.41 1.52 -0.29
C TYR A 64 1.19 0.70 0.96
N CYS A 65 2.28 0.11 1.47
CA CYS A 65 2.28 -0.59 2.76
C CYS A 65 3.39 0.04 3.59
N VAL A 66 3.05 0.65 4.71
CA VAL A 66 4.03 1.40 5.50
C VAL A 66 5.00 0.44 6.19
N VAL A 67 6.29 0.68 6.01
CA VAL A 67 7.35 -0.07 6.68
C VAL A 67 7.69 0.62 8.01
N GLU A 68 7.93 1.91 7.96
CA GLU A 68 8.21 2.74 9.13
C GLU A 68 7.75 4.15 8.83
N GLY A 69 7.39 4.88 9.86
CA GLY A 69 6.92 6.24 9.71
C GLY A 69 5.42 6.34 9.91
N LEU A 70 4.85 7.44 9.44
CA LEU A 70 3.44 7.74 9.67
C LEU A 70 2.92 8.59 8.51
N VAL A 71 1.78 8.20 7.95
CA VAL A 71 1.15 8.90 6.84
C VAL A 71 -0.20 9.41 7.29
N ARG A 72 -0.52 10.66 6.94
CA ARG A 72 -1.83 11.23 7.24
C ARG A 72 -2.62 11.35 5.94
N ILE A 73 -3.88 10.96 6.00
CA ILE A 73 -4.79 11.02 4.87
C ILE A 73 -5.92 11.97 5.21
N GLU A 74 -6.07 13.01 4.40
CA GLU A 74 -7.08 14.05 4.60
C GLU A 74 -7.82 14.33 3.31
N GLY A 75 -9.13 14.49 3.41
CA GLY A 75 -9.93 14.82 2.26
C GLY A 75 -11.19 15.57 2.69
N GLU A 76 -11.76 16.32 1.74
CA GLU A 76 -12.96 17.08 2.01
C GLU A 76 -14.09 16.15 2.37
N GLY A 77 -14.75 16.41 3.50
CA GLY A 77 -15.84 15.57 3.95
C GLY A 77 -15.42 14.26 4.55
N LEU A 78 -14.13 14.05 4.76
CA LEU A 78 -13.61 12.82 5.33
C LEU A 78 -12.91 13.11 6.65
N ALA A 79 -13.08 12.22 7.64
CA ALA A 79 -12.33 12.32 8.87
C ALA A 79 -10.86 12.01 8.60
N PRO A 80 -9.93 12.83 9.08
CA PRO A 80 -8.52 12.55 8.89
C PRO A 80 -8.12 11.21 9.52
N ARG A 81 -7.20 10.50 8.88
CA ARG A 81 -6.72 9.22 9.38
C ARG A 81 -5.22 9.17 9.33
N GLU A 82 -4.62 8.39 10.21
CA GLU A 82 -3.20 8.17 10.24
C GLU A 82 -2.90 6.69 10.03
N ILE A 83 -1.95 6.42 9.15
CA ILE A 83 -1.58 5.06 8.77
C ILE A 83 -0.14 4.83 9.21
N GLY A 84 0.04 3.90 10.12
CA GLY A 84 1.37 3.55 10.65
C GLY A 84 1.90 2.26 10.06
N PRO A 85 2.99 1.73 10.66
CA PRO A 85 3.64 0.53 10.14
C PRO A 85 2.71 -0.67 10.04
N ARG A 86 2.94 -1.49 9.04
CA ARG A 86 2.21 -2.72 8.74
C ARG A 86 0.77 -2.49 8.34
N ARG A 87 0.47 -1.30 7.84
CA ARG A 87 -0.85 -0.98 7.33
C ARG A 87 -0.73 -0.49 5.90
N SER A 88 -1.77 -0.74 5.12
CA SER A 88 -1.79 -0.34 3.71
C SER A 88 -2.74 0.84 3.52
N PHE A 89 -2.53 1.55 2.42
CA PHE A 89 -3.44 2.60 2.01
C PHE A 89 -3.37 2.79 0.51
N GLY A 90 -4.41 3.41 -0.04
CA GLY A 90 -4.42 3.76 -1.45
C GLY A 90 -4.94 2.68 -2.38
N VAL A 91 -5.49 1.58 -1.86
CA VAL A 91 -5.91 0.47 -2.70
C VAL A 91 -7.33 0.63 -3.26
N LEU A 92 -8.22 1.30 -2.53
CA LEU A 92 -9.63 1.32 -2.95
C LEU A 92 -9.85 2.05 -4.26
N GLU A 93 -9.18 3.18 -4.47
CA GLU A 93 -9.31 3.91 -5.72
C GLU A 93 -8.74 3.14 -6.89
N ILE A 94 -7.68 2.36 -6.65
CA ILE A 94 -7.14 1.50 -7.71
C ILE A 94 -8.18 0.47 -8.13
N LEU A 95 -8.77 -0.22 -7.16
CA LEU A 95 -9.73 -1.28 -7.46
C LEU A 95 -11.02 -0.75 -8.07
N SER A 96 -11.43 0.45 -7.67
CA SER A 96 -12.69 1.04 -8.16
C SER A 96 -12.52 1.89 -9.41
N GLY A 97 -11.27 2.15 -9.82
CA GLY A 97 -11.01 3.00 -10.98
C GLY A 97 -11.32 4.47 -10.76
N ARG A 98 -11.34 4.90 -9.51
CA ARG A 98 -11.66 6.29 -9.17
C ARG A 98 -10.42 7.11 -8.94
N LEU A 99 -10.58 8.43 -9.07
CA LEU A 99 -9.53 9.36 -8.67
C LEU A 99 -9.37 9.33 -7.15
N ARG A 100 -8.22 9.76 -6.67
CA ARG A 100 -7.96 9.84 -5.23
C ARG A 100 -9.00 10.72 -4.56
N ARG A 101 -9.56 10.23 -3.47
CA ARG A 101 -10.55 10.97 -2.69
C ARG A 101 -9.91 11.90 -1.68
N ALA A 102 -8.64 11.69 -1.38
CA ALA A 102 -7.95 12.39 -0.32
C ALA A 102 -6.49 12.59 -0.68
N THR A 103 -5.83 13.48 0.05
CA THR A 103 -4.40 13.71 -0.06
C THR A 103 -3.70 12.94 1.04
N ALA A 104 -2.61 12.25 0.70
CA ALA A 104 -1.78 11.53 1.66
C ALA A 104 -0.43 12.20 1.73
N TYR A 105 0.07 12.42 2.94
CA TYR A 105 1.39 13.00 3.14
C TYR A 105 2.05 12.43 4.40
N ALA A 106 3.38 12.44 4.40
CA ALA A 106 4.13 11.88 5.51
C ALA A 106 4.18 12.88 6.68
N LEU A 107 3.83 12.41 7.87
CA LEU A 107 3.92 13.21 9.08
C LEU A 107 5.34 13.20 9.65
N GLU A 108 6.10 12.18 9.30
CA GLU A 108 7.50 12.02 9.71
C GLU A 108 8.20 11.27 8.59
N PRO A 109 9.53 11.16 8.62
CA PRO A 109 10.21 10.39 7.56
C PRO A 109 9.61 9.01 7.47
N THR A 110 9.20 8.61 6.27
CA THR A 110 8.43 7.38 6.05
C THR A 110 9.06 6.56 4.96
N ARG A 111 9.06 5.25 5.17
CA ARG A 111 9.46 4.29 4.16
C ARG A 111 8.29 3.35 3.96
N ALA A 112 7.95 3.08 2.71
CA ALA A 112 6.80 2.23 2.39
C ALA A 112 7.14 1.32 1.23
N LEU A 113 6.49 0.17 1.18
CA LEU A 113 6.49 -0.64 -0.02
C LEU A 113 5.45 -0.04 -0.95
N GLN A 114 5.82 0.13 -2.21
CA GLN A 114 4.97 0.72 -3.23
C GLN A 114 4.70 -0.31 -4.31
N ILE A 115 3.44 -0.54 -4.60
CA ILE A 115 3.04 -1.47 -5.65
C ILE A 115 2.32 -0.65 -6.71
N GLU A 116 2.89 -0.61 -7.92
CA GLU A 116 2.31 0.13 -9.02
C GLU A 116 0.99 -0.49 -9.45
N ALA A 117 0.01 0.33 -9.79
CA ALA A 117 -1.31 -0.16 -10.15
C ALA A 117 -1.26 -1.14 -11.33
N GLU A 118 -0.45 -0.84 -12.34
CA GLU A 118 -0.34 -1.73 -13.49
C GLU A 118 0.18 -3.11 -13.11
N ASP A 119 1.24 -3.13 -12.30
CA ASP A 119 1.81 -4.40 -11.85
C ASP A 119 0.82 -5.16 -10.99
N PHE A 120 0.07 -4.43 -10.18
CA PHE A 120 -0.93 -5.04 -9.32
C PHE A 120 -2.03 -5.70 -10.15
N PHE A 121 -2.53 -5.00 -11.18
CA PHE A 121 -3.54 -5.57 -12.05
C PHE A 121 -3.02 -6.77 -12.84
N ASP A 122 -1.77 -6.71 -13.30
CA ASP A 122 -1.17 -7.85 -13.98
C ASP A 122 -1.11 -9.05 -13.05
N LEU A 123 -0.72 -8.83 -11.80
CA LEU A 123 -0.67 -9.89 -10.82
C LEU A 123 -2.06 -10.48 -10.59
N LEU A 124 -3.07 -9.63 -10.39
CA LEU A 124 -4.42 -10.07 -10.12
C LEU A 124 -5.01 -10.84 -11.30
N SER A 125 -4.72 -10.39 -12.51
CA SER A 125 -5.30 -11.03 -13.70
C SER A 125 -4.77 -12.44 -13.91
N ASN A 126 -3.62 -12.76 -13.34
CA ASN A 126 -3.01 -14.08 -13.46
C ASN A 126 -3.12 -14.92 -12.19
N ASN A 127 -3.76 -14.40 -11.14
CA ASN A 127 -3.80 -15.08 -9.85
C ASN A 127 -5.16 -14.88 -9.20
N ILE A 128 -6.15 -15.63 -9.66
CA ILE A 128 -7.51 -15.50 -9.16
C ILE A 128 -7.60 -15.77 -7.65
N GLU A 129 -6.71 -16.60 -7.11
CA GLU A 129 -6.73 -16.88 -5.68
C GLU A 129 -6.34 -15.65 -4.86
N ILE A 130 -5.45 -14.82 -5.40
CA ILE A 130 -5.12 -13.57 -4.73
C ILE A 130 -6.33 -12.65 -4.73
N VAL A 131 -7.03 -12.57 -5.87
CA VAL A 131 -8.25 -11.75 -5.97
C VAL A 131 -9.26 -12.18 -4.91
N LYS A 132 -9.47 -13.49 -4.79
CA LYS A 132 -10.41 -14.01 -3.80
C LYS A 132 -9.96 -13.68 -2.38
N ALA A 133 -8.68 -13.79 -2.10
CA ALA A 133 -8.14 -13.47 -0.79
C ALA A 133 -8.34 -11.99 -0.43
N LEU A 134 -8.13 -11.11 -1.40
CA LEU A 134 -8.33 -9.68 -1.18
C LEU A 134 -9.82 -9.37 -0.94
N PHE A 135 -10.70 -9.94 -1.74
CA PHE A 135 -12.12 -9.72 -1.53
C PHE A 135 -12.57 -10.24 -0.18
N ARG A 136 -12.02 -11.38 0.23
CA ARG A 136 -12.37 -11.94 1.52
C ARG A 136 -12.02 -10.96 2.65
N GLU A 137 -10.84 -10.37 2.59
CA GLU A 137 -10.45 -9.40 3.61
C GLU A 137 -11.32 -8.15 3.55
N ILE A 138 -11.55 -7.63 2.35
CA ILE A 138 -12.35 -6.42 2.19
C ILE A 138 -13.78 -6.62 2.72
N LEU A 139 -14.37 -7.76 2.41
CA LEU A 139 -15.74 -8.04 2.82
C LEU A 139 -15.85 -8.38 4.31
N ASP A 140 -14.82 -8.99 4.88
CA ASP A 140 -14.82 -9.39 6.28
C ASP A 140 -14.35 -8.28 7.22
N ALA A 141 -13.77 -7.21 6.69
CA ALA A 141 -13.27 -6.12 7.53
C ALA A 141 -14.44 -5.46 8.27
N PRO A 142 -14.23 -5.08 9.54
CA PRO A 142 -15.29 -4.39 10.29
C PRO A 142 -15.68 -3.09 9.61
N SER A 143 -16.98 -2.79 9.60
CA SER A 143 -17.46 -1.52 9.06
C SER A 143 -16.87 -0.36 9.84
N GLY A 144 -16.67 0.74 9.17
CA GLY A 144 -16.17 1.94 9.82
C GLY A 144 -14.67 1.94 9.94
N ASP A 145 -14.16 1.71 11.12
CA ASP A 145 -12.73 1.86 11.35
C ASP A 145 -11.89 0.79 10.70
N GLY A 146 -12.45 -0.39 10.51
CA GLY A 146 -11.69 -1.46 9.88
C GLY A 146 -11.19 -1.10 8.50
N ARG A 147 -11.85 -0.19 7.87
CA ARG A 147 -11.46 0.26 6.55
C ARG A 147 -10.20 1.08 6.55
N GLY A 148 -9.76 1.51 7.72
CA GLY A 148 -8.54 2.28 7.81
C GLY A 148 -7.36 1.58 7.15
N GLY A 149 -7.32 0.27 7.23
CA GLY A 149 -6.23 -0.47 6.61
C GLY A 149 -6.29 -0.51 5.09
N LEU A 150 -7.43 -0.19 4.52
CA LEU A 150 -7.63 -0.29 3.08
C LEU A 150 -7.62 1.06 2.39
N ALA A 151 -7.71 2.09 3.15
CA ALA A 151 -7.80 3.41 2.57
C ALA A 151 -6.58 3.76 1.77
#